data_563dee0214aae9f027e9a7ab3d11d9b0
#
_entry.id   563dee0214aae9f027e9a7ab3d11d9b0
#
_cell.length_a   1.000
_cell.length_b   1.000
_cell.length_c   1.000
_cell.angle_alpha   90.00
_cell.angle_beta   90.00
_cell.angle_gamma   90.00
#
_symmetry.space_group_name_H-M   'P 1'
#
loop_
_entity.id
_entity.type
_entity.pdbx_description
1 polymer ?
#
loop_
_entity_poly.entity_id
_entity_poly.type
_entity_poly.pdbx_seq_one_letter_code
_entity_poly.pdbx_strand_id
1 'polypeptide(L)'
;MVTIREYRTTDKDDVMELIRRNTPEYFAAEEEIDLSDYLDREIELYYVLVPNDRIVGCGGINFADDKTVGKISWDIIHPDYQGKSLGKQLLEYRIDKLKSIDRVRKITVRTSQLVYKFYQKQGFVLKATHKDYWAKGIDWSMKEIRTPLYFKM
;
A
#
# COMPACT_ATOMS: atom_id res chain seq x y z
N MET A 1 8.84 -5.87 -18.95
CA MET A 1 8.73 -4.52 -18.38
C MET A 1 7.43 -4.40 -17.60
N VAL A 2 7.47 -3.72 -16.48
CA VAL A 2 6.30 -3.55 -15.61
C VAL A 2 5.73 -2.16 -15.79
N THR A 3 4.43 -2.08 -16.05
CA THR A 3 3.71 -0.81 -16.11
C THR A 3 2.99 -0.58 -14.80
N ILE A 4 3.14 0.62 -14.25
CA ILE A 4 2.37 1.10 -13.11
C ILE A 4 1.47 2.20 -13.62
N ARG A 5 0.16 2.03 -13.46
CA ARG A 5 -0.81 3.03 -13.93
C ARG A 5 -1.91 3.25 -12.90
N GLU A 6 -2.67 4.31 -13.08
CA GLU A 6 -3.79 4.60 -12.19
C GLU A 6 -4.89 3.54 -12.32
N TYR A 7 -5.50 3.23 -11.20
CA TYR A 7 -6.65 2.35 -11.09
C TYR A 7 -7.86 2.96 -11.79
N ARG A 8 -8.62 2.10 -12.46
CA ARG A 8 -9.91 2.47 -13.06
C ARG A 8 -11.00 1.59 -12.46
N THR A 9 -12.25 2.07 -12.47
CA THR A 9 -13.36 1.30 -11.92
C THR A 9 -13.49 -0.08 -12.59
N THR A 10 -13.10 -0.20 -13.85
CA THR A 10 -13.12 -1.47 -14.57
C THR A 10 -12.07 -2.48 -14.06
N ASP A 11 -11.13 -2.04 -13.23
CA ASP A 11 -10.11 -2.91 -12.63
C ASP A 11 -10.58 -3.58 -11.33
N LYS A 12 -11.76 -3.20 -10.82
CA LYS A 12 -12.19 -3.62 -9.48
C LYS A 12 -12.19 -5.13 -9.30
N ASP A 13 -12.72 -5.89 -10.26
CA ASP A 13 -12.80 -7.33 -10.14
C ASP A 13 -11.41 -7.97 -10.05
N ASP A 14 -10.45 -7.48 -10.81
CA ASP A 14 -9.08 -7.96 -10.77
C ASP A 14 -8.40 -7.65 -9.44
N VAL A 15 -8.63 -6.46 -8.90
CA VAL A 15 -8.09 -6.05 -7.58
C VAL A 15 -8.72 -6.90 -6.47
N MET A 16 -10.03 -7.13 -6.53
CA MET A 16 -10.70 -7.97 -5.54
C MET A 16 -10.17 -9.42 -5.58
N GLU A 17 -9.82 -9.92 -6.75
CA GLU A 17 -9.21 -11.23 -6.85
C GLU A 17 -7.86 -11.29 -6.17
N LEU A 18 -7.08 -10.21 -6.21
CA LEU A 18 -5.78 -10.16 -5.53
C LEU A 18 -5.93 -10.35 -4.02
N ILE A 19 -6.89 -9.69 -3.38
CA ILE A 19 -7.06 -9.86 -1.94
C ILE A 19 -7.55 -11.27 -1.61
N ARG A 20 -8.44 -11.84 -2.43
CA ARG A 20 -8.91 -13.22 -2.22
C ARG A 20 -7.76 -14.21 -2.27
N ARG A 21 -6.83 -14.03 -3.19
CA ARG A 21 -5.64 -14.88 -3.32
C ARG A 21 -4.66 -14.73 -2.15
N ASN A 22 -4.77 -13.67 -1.39
CA ASN A 22 -3.95 -13.41 -0.22
C ASN A 22 -4.69 -13.66 1.11
N THR A 23 -5.89 -14.17 1.06
CA THR A 23 -6.71 -14.48 2.23
C THR A 23 -6.70 -15.99 2.46
N PRO A 24 -6.48 -16.49 3.66
CA PRO A 24 -6.34 -15.77 4.93
C PRO A 24 -4.88 -15.45 5.31
N GLU A 25 -3.90 -15.76 4.47
CA GLU A 25 -2.49 -15.68 4.86
C GLU A 25 -2.07 -14.26 5.25
N TYR A 26 -2.38 -13.26 4.42
CA TYR A 26 -1.97 -11.88 4.66
C TYR A 26 -3.13 -10.95 5.00
N PHE A 27 -4.35 -11.35 4.72
CA PHE A 27 -5.54 -10.56 4.98
C PHE A 27 -6.60 -11.40 5.66
N ALA A 28 -7.40 -10.78 6.54
CA ALA A 28 -8.55 -11.42 7.14
C ALA A 28 -9.73 -11.40 6.15
N ALA A 29 -10.64 -12.37 6.28
CA ALA A 29 -11.78 -12.47 5.36
C ALA A 29 -12.63 -11.20 5.34
N GLU A 30 -12.75 -10.52 6.48
CA GLU A 30 -13.53 -9.30 6.62
C GLU A 30 -12.93 -8.13 5.82
N GLU A 31 -11.63 -8.17 5.55
CA GLU A 31 -10.95 -7.09 4.83
C GLU A 31 -11.34 -7.05 3.36
N GLU A 32 -11.91 -8.11 2.82
CA GLU A 32 -12.41 -8.09 1.44
C GLU A 32 -13.53 -7.06 1.29
N ILE A 33 -14.45 -7.00 2.27
CA ILE A 33 -15.53 -6.01 2.28
C ILE A 33 -14.95 -4.61 2.44
N ASP A 34 -13.98 -4.47 3.33
CA ASP A 34 -13.33 -3.18 3.58
C ASP A 34 -12.63 -2.64 2.33
N LEU A 35 -11.95 -3.51 1.59
CA LEU A 35 -11.31 -3.12 0.34
C LEU A 35 -12.34 -2.69 -0.70
N SER A 36 -13.44 -3.44 -0.83
CA SER A 36 -14.51 -3.09 -1.78
C SER A 36 -15.05 -1.69 -1.50
N ASP A 37 -15.33 -1.39 -0.22
CA ASP A 37 -15.82 -0.09 0.19
C ASP A 37 -14.77 1.01 -0.07
N TYR A 38 -13.51 0.71 0.23
CA TYR A 38 -12.41 1.63 -0.02
C TYR A 38 -12.31 1.99 -1.52
N LEU A 39 -12.37 1.00 -2.38
CA LEU A 39 -12.26 1.21 -3.82
C LEU A 39 -13.40 2.06 -4.37
N ASP A 40 -14.58 1.94 -3.78
CA ASP A 40 -15.75 2.67 -4.24
C ASP A 40 -15.86 4.11 -3.68
N ARG A 41 -15.29 4.37 -2.49
CA ARG A 41 -15.59 5.59 -1.75
C ARG A 41 -14.40 6.36 -1.23
N GLU A 42 -13.23 5.73 -1.07
CA GLU A 42 -12.14 6.34 -0.32
C GLU A 42 -10.85 6.52 -1.12
N ILE A 43 -10.83 6.10 -2.37
CA ILE A 43 -9.65 6.24 -3.22
C ILE A 43 -9.32 7.73 -3.41
N GLU A 44 -8.04 8.05 -3.23
CA GLU A 44 -7.49 9.34 -3.64
C GLU A 44 -6.52 9.13 -4.80
N LEU A 45 -5.41 8.39 -4.56
CA LEU A 45 -4.51 7.94 -5.62
C LEU A 45 -4.35 6.43 -5.45
N TYR A 46 -4.73 5.68 -6.46
CA TYR A 46 -4.60 4.23 -6.41
C TYR A 46 -4.02 3.72 -7.71
N TYR A 47 -3.10 2.77 -7.61
CA TYR A 47 -2.33 2.29 -8.76
C TYR A 47 -2.42 0.78 -8.88
N VAL A 48 -2.31 0.31 -10.13
CA VAL A 48 -2.21 -1.11 -10.44
C VAL A 48 -0.89 -1.38 -11.15
N LEU A 49 -0.39 -2.58 -10.94
CA LEU A 49 0.91 -3.02 -11.43
C LEU A 49 0.67 -4.10 -12.47
N VAL A 50 1.09 -3.82 -13.72
CA VAL A 50 0.69 -4.61 -14.88
C VAL A 50 1.95 -5.01 -15.67
N PRO A 51 2.53 -6.20 -15.43
CA PRO A 51 3.72 -6.62 -16.18
C PRO A 51 3.41 -7.06 -17.61
N ASN A 52 2.34 -7.79 -17.87
CA ASN A 52 2.02 -8.34 -19.19
C ASN A 52 0.51 -8.35 -19.39
N ASP A 53 -0.10 -7.18 -19.43
CA ASP A 53 -1.55 -7.02 -19.60
C ASP A 53 -2.39 -7.69 -18.50
N ARG A 54 -1.76 -8.09 -17.41
CA ARG A 54 -2.43 -8.71 -16.26
C ARG A 54 -2.11 -7.91 -15.01
N ILE A 55 -3.14 -7.57 -14.24
CA ILE A 55 -2.96 -6.91 -12.95
C ILE A 55 -2.46 -7.92 -11.92
N VAL A 56 -1.26 -7.70 -11.40
CA VAL A 56 -0.64 -8.60 -10.40
C VAL A 56 -0.36 -7.90 -9.08
N GLY A 57 -0.65 -6.61 -8.99
CA GLY A 57 -0.47 -5.88 -7.75
C GLY A 57 -1.23 -4.58 -7.77
N CYS A 58 -1.43 -4.02 -6.59
CA CYS A 58 -2.10 -2.74 -6.43
C CYS A 58 -1.66 -2.09 -5.12
N GLY A 59 -1.86 -0.79 -5.04
CA GLY A 59 -1.57 -0.03 -3.85
C GLY A 59 -1.80 1.45 -4.08
N GLY A 60 -2.11 2.16 -3.02
CA GLY A 60 -2.50 3.55 -3.14
C GLY A 60 -1.83 4.48 -2.16
N ILE A 61 -2.25 5.73 -2.28
CA ILE A 61 -1.87 6.81 -1.38
C ILE A 61 -3.17 7.47 -0.93
N ASN A 62 -3.31 7.65 0.37
CA ASN A 62 -4.32 8.51 0.95
C ASN A 62 -3.64 9.60 1.75
N PHE A 63 -4.29 10.74 1.88
CA PHE A 63 -3.71 11.89 2.57
C PHE A 63 -4.40 12.12 3.90
N ALA A 64 -3.64 12.66 4.83
CA ALA A 64 -4.14 13.07 6.14
C ALA A 64 -3.53 14.42 6.51
N ASP A 65 -4.11 15.06 7.54
CA ASP A 65 -3.59 16.29 8.12
C ASP A 65 -3.34 17.37 7.06
N ASP A 66 -4.37 17.68 6.29
CA ASP A 66 -4.35 18.72 5.27
C ASP A 66 -3.26 18.44 4.21
N LYS A 67 -3.13 17.17 3.84
CA LYS A 67 -2.18 16.67 2.84
C LYS A 67 -0.72 16.79 3.25
N THR A 68 -0.44 16.98 4.52
CA THR A 68 0.95 16.97 5.00
C THR A 68 1.45 15.54 5.25
N VAL A 69 0.54 14.58 5.38
CA VAL A 69 0.87 13.16 5.57
C VAL A 69 0.38 12.38 4.38
N GLY A 70 1.29 11.63 3.75
CA GLY A 70 0.95 10.65 2.72
C GLY A 70 0.92 9.26 3.37
N LYS A 71 -0.21 8.56 3.20
CA LYS A 71 -0.41 7.23 3.77
C LYS A 71 -0.36 6.20 2.66
N ILE A 72 0.54 5.23 2.79
CA ILE A 72 0.59 4.09 1.89
C ILE A 72 -0.57 3.17 2.25
N SER A 73 -1.40 2.86 1.27
CA SER A 73 -2.68 2.19 1.48
C SER A 73 -2.83 0.94 0.64
N TRP A 74 -3.34 -0.13 1.24
CA TRP A 74 -3.82 -1.32 0.56
C TRP A 74 -2.86 -1.91 -0.46
N ASP A 75 -1.63 -2.23 -0.04
CA ASP A 75 -0.63 -2.93 -0.86
C ASP A 75 -0.97 -4.39 -0.96
N ILE A 76 -1.20 -4.88 -2.17
CA ILE A 76 -1.50 -6.30 -2.40
C ILE A 76 -0.73 -6.76 -3.62
N ILE A 77 0.05 -7.84 -3.48
CA ILE A 77 0.77 -8.46 -4.60
C ILE A 77 0.28 -9.89 -4.75
N HIS A 78 -0.01 -10.30 -5.97
CA HIS A 78 -0.42 -11.67 -6.28
C HIS A 78 0.63 -12.66 -5.72
N PRO A 79 0.22 -13.75 -5.05
CA PRO A 79 1.18 -14.66 -4.42
C PRO A 79 2.26 -15.20 -5.35
N ASP A 80 1.92 -15.47 -6.60
CA ASP A 80 2.88 -16.00 -7.58
C ASP A 80 3.90 -14.96 -8.04
N TYR A 81 3.68 -13.70 -7.71
CA TYR A 81 4.54 -12.58 -8.11
C TYR A 81 5.29 -11.95 -6.94
N GLN A 82 5.13 -12.48 -5.74
CA GLN A 82 5.89 -12.02 -4.58
C GLN A 82 7.35 -12.46 -4.71
N GLY A 83 8.24 -11.70 -4.08
CA GLY A 83 9.66 -12.00 -4.13
C GLY A 83 10.36 -11.61 -5.43
N LYS A 84 9.67 -10.86 -6.31
CA LYS A 84 10.23 -10.43 -7.61
C LYS A 84 10.45 -8.92 -7.67
N SER A 85 10.57 -8.27 -6.54
CA SER A 85 10.78 -6.82 -6.40
C SER A 85 9.63 -5.96 -6.93
N LEU A 86 8.47 -6.54 -7.22
CA LEU A 86 7.34 -5.77 -7.75
C LEU A 86 6.73 -4.86 -6.68
N GLY A 87 6.61 -5.35 -5.45
CA GLY A 87 6.15 -4.53 -4.34
C GLY A 87 7.07 -3.35 -4.08
N LYS A 88 8.37 -3.57 -4.19
CA LYS A 88 9.37 -2.51 -4.04
C LYS A 88 9.21 -1.45 -5.12
N GLN A 89 9.03 -1.87 -6.37
CA GLN A 89 8.83 -0.94 -7.49
C GLN A 89 7.58 -0.09 -7.29
N LEU A 90 6.50 -0.71 -6.85
CA LEU A 90 5.25 0.00 -6.59
C LEU A 90 5.40 0.99 -5.43
N LEU A 91 6.08 0.60 -4.38
CA LEU A 91 6.34 1.47 -3.24
C LEU A 91 7.22 2.65 -3.62
N GLU A 92 8.31 2.41 -4.35
CA GLU A 92 9.21 3.46 -4.81
C GLU A 92 8.48 4.47 -5.70
N TYR A 93 7.61 3.97 -6.59
CA TYR A 93 6.79 4.84 -7.44
C TYR A 93 5.94 5.81 -6.61
N ARG A 94 5.31 5.30 -5.55
CA ARG A 94 4.47 6.14 -4.70
C ARG A 94 5.28 7.08 -3.80
N ILE A 95 6.43 6.64 -3.33
CA ILE A 95 7.32 7.51 -2.57
C ILE A 95 7.80 8.67 -3.43
N ASP A 96 8.20 8.39 -4.68
CA ASP A 96 8.62 9.44 -5.61
C ASP A 96 7.48 10.41 -5.90
N LYS A 97 6.28 9.90 -6.06
CA LYS A 97 5.09 10.73 -6.24
C LYS A 97 4.88 11.65 -5.05
N LEU A 98 4.96 11.10 -3.84
CA LEU A 98 4.78 11.89 -2.61
C LEU A 98 5.85 12.93 -2.44
N LYS A 99 7.10 12.62 -2.78
CA LYS A 99 8.21 13.58 -2.68
C LYS A 99 8.04 14.74 -3.66
N SER A 100 7.29 14.55 -4.72
CA SER A 100 7.00 15.63 -5.69
C SER A 100 5.92 16.59 -5.23
N ILE A 101 5.23 16.27 -4.14
CA ILE A 101 4.14 17.09 -3.60
C ILE A 101 4.69 17.93 -2.46
N ASP A 102 4.74 19.25 -2.65
CA ASP A 102 5.39 20.17 -1.71
C ASP A 102 4.82 20.13 -0.30
N ARG A 103 3.51 19.88 -0.16
CA ARG A 103 2.86 19.87 1.14
C ARG A 103 3.23 18.66 2.00
N VAL A 104 3.59 17.55 1.39
CA VAL A 104 3.84 16.31 2.12
C VAL A 104 5.12 16.42 2.95
N ARG A 105 5.01 16.16 4.25
CA ARG A 105 6.12 16.20 5.19
C ARG A 105 6.47 14.83 5.75
N LYS A 106 5.53 13.88 5.67
CA LYS A 106 5.68 12.58 6.30
C LYS A 106 4.95 11.52 5.49
N ILE A 107 5.53 10.32 5.44
CA ILE A 107 4.93 9.16 4.78
C ILE A 107 4.74 8.08 5.83
N THR A 108 3.53 7.53 5.93
CA THR A 108 3.22 6.49 6.91
C THR A 108 2.64 5.26 6.22
N VAL A 109 2.74 4.13 6.89
CA VAL A 109 2.09 2.89 6.46
C VAL A 109 1.64 2.11 7.69
N ARG A 110 0.45 1.52 7.60
CA ARG A 110 -0.02 0.53 8.57
C ARG A 110 0.13 -0.84 7.94
N THR A 111 0.72 -1.76 8.65
CA THR A 111 0.97 -3.10 8.12
C THR A 111 0.91 -4.14 9.22
N SER A 112 0.81 -5.40 8.83
CA SER A 112 0.77 -6.51 9.77
C SER A 112 2.17 -6.97 10.16
N GLN A 113 2.24 -7.78 11.21
CA GLN A 113 3.48 -8.43 11.62
C GLN A 113 4.07 -9.33 10.54
N LEU A 114 3.23 -9.75 9.57
CA LEU A 114 3.67 -10.67 8.51
C LEU A 114 4.54 -9.98 7.45
N VAL A 115 4.33 -8.68 7.23
CA VAL A 115 5.01 -7.97 6.14
C VAL A 115 5.74 -6.70 6.56
N TYR A 116 5.78 -6.38 7.86
CA TYR A 116 6.39 -5.11 8.30
C TYR A 116 7.88 -5.01 7.94
N LYS A 117 8.57 -6.13 7.84
CA LYS A 117 10.00 -6.13 7.51
C LYS A 117 10.27 -5.58 6.12
N PHE A 118 9.34 -5.79 5.19
CA PHE A 118 9.45 -5.23 3.85
C PHE A 118 9.57 -3.70 3.91
N TYR A 119 8.67 -3.06 4.66
CA TYR A 119 8.71 -1.60 4.79
C TYR A 119 9.94 -1.12 5.57
N GLN A 120 10.35 -1.87 6.58
CA GLN A 120 11.54 -1.55 7.36
C GLN A 120 12.79 -1.50 6.46
N LYS A 121 12.91 -2.44 5.52
CA LYS A 121 14.03 -2.44 4.56
C LYS A 121 14.02 -1.22 3.65
N GLN A 122 12.86 -0.63 3.42
CA GLN A 122 12.70 0.54 2.56
C GLN A 122 12.88 1.87 3.32
N GLY A 123 13.29 1.81 4.58
CA GLY A 123 13.59 3.02 5.36
C GLY A 123 12.49 3.43 6.33
N PHE A 124 11.41 2.70 6.43
CA PHE A 124 10.36 2.99 7.39
C PHE A 124 10.80 2.58 8.80
N VAL A 125 10.44 3.40 9.78
CA VAL A 125 10.78 3.19 11.19
C VAL A 125 9.51 2.92 11.98
N LEU A 126 9.55 1.90 12.82
CA LEU A 126 8.40 1.53 13.66
C LEU A 126 8.07 2.64 14.65
N LYS A 127 6.81 3.09 14.68
CA LYS A 127 6.33 4.11 15.61
C LYS A 127 5.34 3.56 16.63
N ALA A 128 4.50 2.60 16.22
CA ALA A 128 3.49 2.03 17.12
C ALA A 128 3.16 0.60 16.69
N THR A 129 2.75 -0.22 17.66
CA THR A 129 2.32 -1.60 17.42
C THR A 129 1.07 -1.86 18.25
N HIS A 130 0.04 -2.42 17.61
CA HIS A 130 -1.19 -2.85 18.27
C HIS A 130 -1.40 -4.34 17.99
N LYS A 131 -1.40 -5.13 19.05
CA LYS A 131 -1.57 -6.57 18.92
C LYS A 131 -3.00 -6.89 18.50
N ASP A 132 -3.13 -7.82 17.53
CA ASP A 132 -4.43 -8.30 17.05
C ASP A 132 -5.37 -7.20 16.56
N TYR A 133 -4.84 -6.09 16.06
CA TYR A 133 -5.64 -4.95 15.64
C TYR A 133 -6.64 -5.30 14.53
N TRP A 134 -6.20 -6.01 13.48
CA TRP A 134 -7.07 -6.33 12.35
C TRP A 134 -7.82 -7.66 12.52
N ALA A 135 -7.18 -8.65 13.12
CA ALA A 135 -7.76 -9.95 13.35
C ALA A 135 -6.92 -10.65 14.42
N LYS A 136 -7.51 -11.64 15.07
CA LYS A 136 -6.78 -12.42 16.08
C LYS A 136 -5.52 -13.03 15.45
N GLY A 137 -4.39 -12.82 16.07
CA GLY A 137 -3.11 -13.32 15.61
C GLY A 137 -2.37 -12.44 14.63
N ILE A 138 -2.96 -11.31 14.24
CA ILE A 138 -2.31 -10.36 13.34
C ILE A 138 -2.17 -9.02 14.05
N ASP A 139 -0.94 -8.59 14.29
CA ASP A 139 -0.66 -7.30 14.91
C ASP A 139 -0.73 -6.17 13.88
N TRP A 140 -1.25 -5.04 14.33
CA TRP A 140 -1.17 -3.80 13.56
C TRP A 140 0.15 -3.11 13.87
N SER A 141 0.90 -2.74 12.83
CA SER A 141 2.15 -1.98 12.97
C SER A 141 2.10 -0.75 12.11
N MET A 142 2.48 0.39 12.67
CA MET A 142 2.59 1.65 11.94
C MET A 142 4.06 1.94 11.68
N LYS A 143 4.39 2.16 10.41
CA LYS A 143 5.72 2.58 10.00
C LYS A 143 5.67 4.01 9.50
N GLU A 144 6.71 4.76 9.76
CA GLU A 144 6.75 6.17 9.41
C GLU A 144 8.12 6.56 8.90
N ILE A 145 8.15 7.36 7.85
CA ILE A 145 9.38 7.95 7.33
C ILE A 145 9.15 9.44 7.10
N ARG A 146 10.06 10.28 7.57
CA ARG A 146 9.99 11.71 7.33
C ARG A 146 10.53 12.01 5.94
N THR A 147 9.82 12.83 5.20
CA THR A 147 10.31 13.35 3.93
C THR A 147 11.24 14.50 4.23
N PRO A 148 12.55 14.40 3.92
CA PRO A 148 13.47 15.49 4.20
C PRO A 148 13.09 16.76 3.45
N LEU A 149 13.17 17.91 4.13
CA LEU A 149 12.78 19.18 3.53
C LEU A 149 13.60 19.51 2.28
N TYR A 150 14.88 19.13 2.26
CA TYR A 150 15.75 19.44 1.13
C TYR A 150 15.33 18.72 -0.15
N PHE A 151 14.52 17.67 -0.10
CA PHE A 151 13.96 17.02 -1.27
C PHE A 151 12.85 17.83 -1.92
N LYS A 152 12.35 18.84 -1.23
CA LYS A 152 11.26 19.69 -1.70
C LYS A 152 11.75 20.94 -2.39
N MET A 153 12.98 21.23 -2.21
CA MET A 153 13.59 22.43 -2.76
C MET A 153 14.29 22.11 -4.09
#